data_a86e3125c344f5326a0a338b6f86c3d0
#
_entry.id   a86e3125c344f5326a0a338b6f86c3d0
#
_cell.length_a   1.000
_cell.length_b   1.000
_cell.length_c   1.000
_cell.angle_alpha   90.00
_cell.angle_beta   90.00
_cell.angle_gamma   90.00
#
_symmetry.space_group_name_H-M   'P 1'
#
loop_
_entity.id
_entity.type
_entity.pdbx_description
1 polymer ?
#
loop_
_entity_poly.entity_id
_entity_poly.type
_entity_poly.pdbx_seq_one_letter_code
_entity_poly.pdbx_strand_id
1 'polypeptide(L)'
;MNNLAALCAAPAMTPNQLRALRPTGAYVGGTYAALGIGALGFAVGLWNAEMTLSEKGFYFIALLYGLFAAVSLQRVNRDKAEGLPVSSAYSSLCYGALGSALLAILVGLWNATLLLSEKGYYAVCFILAIYAAITLQKNIRDISLLDRSGRSGSALDSTDKDSD
;
A
#
# COMPACT_ATOMS: atom_id res chain seq x y z
N MET A 1 -8.76 -43.55 6.04
CA MET A 1 -8.35 -42.75 4.89
C MET A 1 -9.40 -41.69 4.48
N ASN A 2 -10.19 -41.11 5.42
CA ASN A 2 -11.33 -40.20 5.07
C ASN A 2 -11.23 -38.78 5.62
N ASN A 3 -10.05 -38.32 6.09
CA ASN A 3 -9.93 -36.99 6.68
C ASN A 3 -9.27 -35.94 5.77
N LEU A 4 -8.74 -36.32 4.60
CA LEU A 4 -8.13 -35.35 3.66
C LEU A 4 -9.19 -34.60 2.82
N ALA A 5 -10.34 -35.20 2.56
CA ALA A 5 -11.43 -34.54 1.83
C ALA A 5 -12.17 -33.47 2.65
N ALA A 6 -12.18 -33.60 3.97
CA ALA A 6 -12.82 -32.62 4.87
C ALA A 6 -11.97 -31.34 5.07
N LEU A 7 -10.66 -31.39 4.84
CA LEU A 7 -9.76 -30.24 4.95
C LEU A 7 -9.78 -29.31 3.72
N CYS A 8 -10.31 -29.78 2.58
CA CYS A 8 -10.39 -28.99 1.35
C CYS A 8 -11.72 -28.26 1.17
N ALA A 9 -12.72 -28.47 2.03
CA ALA A 9 -13.99 -27.75 1.99
C ALA A 9 -13.99 -26.58 2.96
N ALA A 10 -13.17 -25.58 2.70
CA ALA A 10 -13.48 -24.26 3.24
C ALA A 10 -14.86 -23.87 2.69
N PRO A 11 -15.86 -23.54 3.55
CA PRO A 11 -17.20 -23.24 3.07
C PRO A 11 -17.12 -22.09 2.06
N ALA A 12 -17.64 -22.31 0.86
CA ALA A 12 -17.70 -21.28 -0.16
C ALA A 12 -18.44 -20.08 0.43
N MET A 13 -17.74 -18.94 0.51
CA MET A 13 -18.33 -17.71 1.09
C MET A 13 -19.56 -17.32 0.27
N THR A 14 -20.66 -17.05 0.96
CA THR A 14 -21.87 -16.59 0.30
C THR A 14 -21.65 -15.22 -0.34
N PRO A 15 -22.37 -14.89 -1.44
CA PRO A 15 -22.26 -13.58 -2.10
C PRO A 15 -22.42 -12.38 -1.16
N ASN A 16 -23.24 -12.53 -0.11
CA ASN A 16 -23.45 -11.51 0.91
C ASN A 16 -22.25 -11.35 1.84
N GLN A 17 -21.55 -12.44 2.16
CA GLN A 17 -20.31 -12.40 2.94
C GLN A 17 -19.18 -11.75 2.14
N LEU A 18 -19.07 -12.03 0.83
CA LEU A 18 -18.11 -11.38 -0.06
C LEU A 18 -18.36 -9.87 -0.17
N ARG A 19 -19.63 -9.45 -0.27
CA ARG A 19 -19.98 -8.03 -0.26
C ARG A 19 -19.64 -7.30 1.02
N ALA A 20 -19.80 -7.98 2.19
CA ALA A 20 -19.46 -7.43 3.49
C ALA A 20 -17.94 -7.19 3.68
N LEU A 21 -17.10 -7.95 2.96
CA LEU A 21 -15.65 -7.80 2.99
C LEU A 21 -15.14 -6.68 2.05
N ARG A 22 -16.01 -6.12 1.20
CA ARG A 22 -15.60 -5.07 0.25
C ARG A 22 -15.36 -3.75 1.00
N PRO A 23 -14.18 -3.12 0.83
CA PRO A 23 -13.94 -1.79 1.38
C PRO A 23 -14.99 -0.79 0.88
N THR A 24 -15.51 0.05 1.75
CA THR A 24 -16.49 1.07 1.36
C THR A 24 -15.85 2.09 0.42
N GLY A 25 -16.63 2.61 -0.53
CA GLY A 25 -16.14 3.64 -1.45
C GLY A 25 -15.61 4.89 -0.74
N ALA A 26 -16.22 5.25 0.40
CA ALA A 26 -15.76 6.34 1.26
C ALA A 26 -14.36 6.07 1.85
N TYR A 27 -14.09 4.84 2.28
CA TYR A 27 -12.78 4.46 2.82
C TYR A 27 -11.69 4.50 1.73
N VAL A 28 -12.00 4.00 0.54
CA VAL A 28 -11.08 4.05 -0.60
C VAL A 28 -10.82 5.50 -1.03
N GLY A 29 -11.88 6.31 -1.15
CA GLY A 29 -11.77 7.73 -1.46
C GLY A 29 -10.96 8.51 -0.42
N GLY A 30 -11.17 8.23 0.87
CA GLY A 30 -10.39 8.80 1.97
C GLY A 30 -8.89 8.45 1.87
N THR A 31 -8.56 7.22 1.43
CA THR A 31 -7.16 6.81 1.22
C THR A 31 -6.50 7.55 0.06
N TYR A 32 -7.21 7.77 -1.05
CA TYR A 32 -6.71 8.61 -2.16
C TYR A 32 -6.51 10.06 -1.72
N ALA A 33 -7.45 10.62 -0.96
CA ALA A 33 -7.33 11.97 -0.42
C ALA A 33 -6.12 12.09 0.52
N ALA A 34 -5.91 11.11 1.42
CA ALA A 34 -4.78 11.08 2.33
C ALA A 34 -3.44 11.00 1.58
N LEU A 35 -3.34 10.17 0.52
CA LEU A 35 -2.16 10.11 -0.33
C LEU A 35 -1.90 11.44 -1.04
N GLY A 36 -2.95 12.04 -1.61
CA GLY A 36 -2.86 13.35 -2.26
C GLY A 36 -2.41 14.44 -1.29
N ILE A 37 -3.01 14.53 -0.11
CA ILE A 37 -2.65 15.51 0.93
C ILE A 37 -1.20 15.30 1.38
N GLY A 38 -0.79 14.07 1.65
CA GLY A 38 0.58 13.78 2.09
C GLY A 38 1.62 14.11 1.01
N ALA A 39 1.45 13.60 -0.20
CA ALA A 39 2.43 13.77 -1.27
C ALA A 39 2.44 15.21 -1.83
N LEU A 40 1.26 15.79 -2.12
CA LEU A 40 1.16 17.16 -2.62
C LEU A 40 1.51 18.19 -1.53
N GLY A 41 1.07 17.97 -0.29
CA GLY A 41 1.45 18.81 0.84
C GLY A 41 2.96 18.86 1.01
N PHE A 42 3.63 17.71 0.97
CA PHE A 42 5.09 17.64 1.01
C PHE A 42 5.74 18.41 -0.16
N ALA A 43 5.27 18.18 -1.39
CA ALA A 43 5.82 18.82 -2.59
C ALA A 43 5.61 20.36 -2.59
N VAL A 44 4.40 20.82 -2.21
CA VAL A 44 4.09 22.25 -2.12
C VAL A 44 4.89 22.91 -0.99
N GLY A 45 5.00 22.26 0.17
CA GLY A 45 5.85 22.73 1.25
C GLY A 45 7.30 22.89 0.79
N LEU A 46 7.83 21.88 0.09
CA LEU A 46 9.19 21.89 -0.43
C LEU A 46 9.42 23.01 -1.48
N TRP A 47 8.41 23.28 -2.32
CA TRP A 47 8.48 24.36 -3.29
C TRP A 47 8.62 25.73 -2.61
N ASN A 48 7.87 25.95 -1.54
CA ASN A 48 7.85 27.23 -0.80
C ASN A 48 8.98 27.36 0.25
N ALA A 49 9.70 26.26 0.56
CA ALA A 49 10.76 26.30 1.57
C ALA A 49 11.96 27.15 1.12
N GLU A 50 12.55 27.86 2.04
CA GLU A 50 13.81 28.60 1.83
C GLU A 50 15.00 27.65 1.97
N MET A 51 15.17 26.79 0.97
CA MET A 51 16.26 25.80 0.87
C MET A 51 16.96 25.89 -0.47
N THR A 52 18.20 25.39 -0.53
CA THR A 52 18.91 25.22 -1.79
C THR A 52 18.21 24.21 -2.71
N LEU A 53 18.42 24.34 -4.01
CA LEU A 53 17.84 23.41 -4.99
C LEU A 53 18.29 21.94 -4.73
N SER A 54 19.53 21.75 -4.28
CA SER A 54 20.06 20.44 -3.90
C SER A 54 19.30 19.82 -2.72
N GLU A 55 19.00 20.59 -1.70
CA GLU A 55 18.23 20.14 -0.55
C GLU A 55 16.79 19.78 -0.96
N LYS A 56 16.15 20.63 -1.77
CA LYS A 56 14.82 20.33 -2.33
C LYS A 56 14.84 19.03 -3.14
N GLY A 57 15.86 18.84 -3.98
CA GLY A 57 16.04 17.60 -4.74
C GLY A 57 16.21 16.37 -3.83
N PHE A 58 17.01 16.49 -2.78
CA PHE A 58 17.20 15.41 -1.80
C PHE A 58 15.87 14.98 -1.14
N TYR A 59 15.08 15.92 -0.62
CA TYR A 59 13.80 15.60 0.03
C TYR A 59 12.78 15.04 -0.96
N PHE A 60 12.74 15.56 -2.18
CA PHE A 60 11.84 15.05 -3.20
C PHE A 60 12.17 13.60 -3.60
N ILE A 61 13.45 13.31 -3.83
CA ILE A 61 13.91 11.95 -4.12
C ILE A 61 13.68 11.02 -2.93
N ALA A 62 13.90 11.49 -1.70
CA ALA A 62 13.64 10.70 -0.50
C ALA A 62 12.15 10.34 -0.35
N LEU A 63 11.23 11.25 -0.70
CA LEU A 63 9.80 10.95 -0.75
C LEU A 63 9.48 9.87 -1.79
N LEU A 64 9.95 10.04 -3.03
CA LEU A 64 9.70 9.05 -4.10
C LEU A 64 10.30 7.68 -3.76
N TYR A 65 11.50 7.66 -3.22
CA TYR A 65 12.18 6.45 -2.80
C TYR A 65 11.43 5.75 -1.65
N GLY A 66 10.96 6.51 -0.66
CA GLY A 66 10.16 6.00 0.44
C GLY A 66 8.83 5.40 -0.03
N LEU A 67 8.13 6.06 -0.95
CA LEU A 67 6.90 5.56 -1.56
C LEU A 67 7.16 4.26 -2.34
N PHE A 68 8.21 4.22 -3.17
CA PHE A 68 8.59 3.03 -3.91
C PHE A 68 8.95 1.86 -2.98
N ALA A 69 9.74 2.12 -1.94
CA ALA A 69 10.14 1.11 -0.97
C ALA A 69 8.93 0.54 -0.21
N ALA A 70 8.00 1.42 0.21
CA ALA A 70 6.77 1.02 0.91
C ALA A 70 5.89 0.11 0.04
N VAL A 71 5.70 0.48 -1.23
CA VAL A 71 4.95 -0.28 -2.23
C VAL A 71 5.62 -1.63 -2.49
N SER A 72 6.94 -1.66 -2.65
CA SER A 72 7.71 -2.89 -2.88
C SER A 72 7.66 -3.83 -1.67
N LEU A 73 7.78 -3.31 -0.46
CA LEU A 73 7.67 -4.09 0.77
C LEU A 73 6.27 -4.68 0.95
N GLN A 74 5.23 -3.91 0.65
CA GLN A 74 3.85 -4.40 0.69
C GLN A 74 3.64 -5.58 -0.27
N ARG A 75 4.23 -5.52 -1.47
CA ARG A 75 4.21 -6.62 -2.44
C ARG A 75 4.89 -7.87 -1.88
N VAL A 76 6.09 -7.73 -1.30
CA VAL A 76 6.82 -8.84 -0.67
C VAL A 76 6.01 -9.50 0.44
N ASN A 77 5.44 -8.70 1.34
CA ASN A 77 4.66 -9.21 2.46
C ASN A 77 3.41 -9.95 1.98
N ARG A 78 2.78 -9.46 0.92
CA ARG A 78 1.66 -10.11 0.27
C ARG A 78 2.06 -11.47 -0.32
N ASP A 79 3.10 -11.49 -1.14
CA ASP A 79 3.53 -12.71 -1.84
C ASP A 79 3.91 -13.81 -0.83
N LYS A 80 4.52 -13.42 0.32
CA LYS A 80 4.75 -14.33 1.45
C LYS A 80 3.46 -14.84 2.09
N ALA A 81 2.47 -13.97 2.27
CA ALA A 81 1.17 -14.35 2.87
C ALA A 81 0.38 -15.29 1.96
N GLU A 82 0.56 -15.19 0.64
CA GLU A 82 -0.03 -16.08 -0.37
C GLU A 82 0.77 -17.40 -0.56
N GLY A 83 1.84 -17.61 0.21
CA GLY A 83 2.68 -18.81 0.12
C GLY A 83 3.56 -18.87 -1.13
N LEU A 84 3.71 -17.75 -1.85
CA LEU A 84 4.55 -17.66 -3.03
C LEU A 84 6.04 -17.63 -2.65
N PRO A 85 6.93 -18.28 -3.42
CA PRO A 85 8.36 -18.28 -3.14
C PRO A 85 8.94 -16.88 -3.36
N VAL A 86 9.33 -16.21 -2.27
CA VAL A 86 10.01 -14.92 -2.30
C VAL A 86 11.45 -15.11 -1.85
N SER A 87 12.40 -14.63 -2.65
CA SER A 87 13.83 -14.65 -2.27
C SER A 87 14.04 -13.86 -0.98
N SER A 88 14.77 -14.45 -0.02
CA SER A 88 15.13 -13.78 1.23
C SER A 88 15.98 -12.52 0.98
N ALA A 89 16.86 -12.55 -0.03
CA ALA A 89 17.67 -11.40 -0.43
C ALA A 89 16.79 -10.23 -0.91
N TYR A 90 15.79 -10.50 -1.76
CA TYR A 90 14.86 -9.46 -2.23
C TYR A 90 14.02 -8.89 -1.07
N SER A 91 13.56 -9.75 -0.18
CA SER A 91 12.84 -9.33 1.02
C SER A 91 13.67 -8.40 1.89
N SER A 92 14.92 -8.79 2.20
CA SER A 92 15.84 -7.97 3.00
C SER A 92 16.14 -6.63 2.33
N LEU A 93 16.29 -6.62 1.01
CA LEU A 93 16.50 -5.39 0.24
C LEU A 93 15.31 -4.41 0.39
N CYS A 94 14.07 -4.91 0.32
CA CYS A 94 12.88 -4.06 0.48
C CYS A 94 12.75 -3.49 1.90
N TYR A 95 13.06 -4.28 2.94
CA TYR A 95 13.09 -3.77 4.32
C TYR A 95 14.22 -2.74 4.49
N GLY A 96 15.40 -3.01 3.95
CA GLY A 96 16.54 -2.10 3.97
C GLY A 96 16.24 -0.79 3.23
N ALA A 97 15.57 -0.87 2.08
CA ALA A 97 15.17 0.30 1.30
C ALA A 97 14.19 1.21 2.07
N LEU A 98 13.17 0.65 2.70
CA LEU A 98 12.25 1.45 3.52
C LEU A 98 12.96 2.03 4.74
N GLY A 99 13.79 1.23 5.44
CA GLY A 99 14.58 1.71 6.58
C GLY A 99 15.51 2.84 6.20
N SER A 100 16.22 2.73 5.07
CA SER A 100 17.11 3.80 4.59
C SER A 100 16.36 5.07 4.16
N ALA A 101 15.17 4.95 3.57
CA ALA A 101 14.34 6.11 3.24
C ALA A 101 13.90 6.87 4.51
N LEU A 102 13.46 6.13 5.53
CA LEU A 102 13.08 6.71 6.84
C LEU A 102 14.29 7.39 7.51
N LEU A 103 15.45 6.74 7.51
CA LEU A 103 16.68 7.33 8.05
C LEU A 103 17.10 8.57 7.26
N ALA A 104 17.03 8.55 5.94
CA ALA A 104 17.37 9.69 5.10
C ALA A 104 16.51 10.93 5.43
N ILE A 105 15.19 10.75 5.57
CA ILE A 105 14.30 11.85 5.98
C ILE A 105 14.61 12.30 7.40
N LEU A 106 14.81 11.38 8.35
CA LEU A 106 15.08 11.72 9.73
C LEU A 106 16.37 12.53 9.87
N VAL A 107 17.46 12.04 9.27
CA VAL A 107 18.78 12.72 9.29
C VAL A 107 18.71 14.03 8.51
N GLY A 108 18.05 14.05 7.37
CA GLY A 108 17.84 15.28 6.59
C GLY A 108 17.13 16.36 7.39
N LEU A 109 16.00 16.04 8.01
CA LEU A 109 15.24 17.00 8.83
C LEU A 109 15.98 17.42 10.10
N TRP A 110 16.77 16.50 10.68
CA TRP A 110 17.60 16.85 11.84
C TRP A 110 18.62 17.93 11.49
N ASN A 111 19.31 17.79 10.36
CA ASN A 111 20.37 18.71 9.91
C ASN A 111 19.82 19.96 9.20
N ALA A 112 18.55 19.98 8.79
CA ALA A 112 17.97 21.14 8.11
C ALA A 112 17.93 22.37 9.01
N THR A 113 18.11 23.55 8.43
CA THR A 113 18.00 24.86 9.11
C THR A 113 16.57 25.34 9.28
N LEU A 114 15.60 24.45 9.10
CA LEU A 114 14.15 24.71 9.19
C LEU A 114 13.69 24.90 10.64
N LEU A 115 12.58 25.63 10.78
CA LEU A 115 11.86 25.74 12.05
C LEU A 115 11.34 24.35 12.49
N LEU A 116 11.22 24.15 13.80
CA LEU A 116 10.72 22.87 14.34
C LEU A 116 9.32 22.50 13.82
N SER A 117 8.46 23.49 13.62
CA SER A 117 7.13 23.32 13.04
C SER A 117 7.18 22.83 11.59
N GLU A 118 8.12 23.34 10.79
CA GLU A 118 8.32 22.93 9.41
C GLU A 118 8.86 21.50 9.33
N LYS A 119 9.82 21.16 10.20
CA LYS A 119 10.32 19.79 10.32
C LYS A 119 9.20 18.81 10.65
N GLY A 120 8.34 19.18 11.60
CA GLY A 120 7.15 18.40 11.96
C GLY A 120 6.19 18.24 10.79
N TYR A 121 5.94 19.31 10.04
CA TYR A 121 5.08 19.27 8.84
C TYR A 121 5.60 18.26 7.79
N TYR A 122 6.89 18.32 7.43
CA TYR A 122 7.47 17.38 6.47
C TYR A 122 7.44 15.94 6.96
N ALA A 123 7.73 15.71 8.24
CA ALA A 123 7.66 14.37 8.84
C ALA A 123 6.24 13.79 8.76
N VAL A 124 5.23 14.58 9.12
CA VAL A 124 3.82 14.15 9.10
C VAL A 124 3.36 13.89 7.65
N CYS A 125 3.66 14.79 6.70
CA CYS A 125 3.31 14.60 5.29
C CYS A 125 3.96 13.35 4.71
N PHE A 126 5.22 13.08 5.03
CA PHE A 126 5.95 11.90 4.58
C PHE A 126 5.33 10.61 5.12
N ILE A 127 5.08 10.54 6.42
CA ILE A 127 4.46 9.37 7.07
C ILE A 127 3.05 9.14 6.51
N LEU A 128 2.25 10.21 6.35
CA LEU A 128 0.91 10.13 5.80
C LEU A 128 0.92 9.59 4.37
N ALA A 129 1.84 10.07 3.52
CA ALA A 129 1.97 9.61 2.15
C ALA A 129 2.33 8.11 2.07
N ILE A 130 3.31 7.66 2.88
CA ILE A 130 3.70 6.24 2.93
C ILE A 130 2.55 5.38 3.44
N TYR A 131 1.91 5.75 4.54
CA TYR A 131 0.78 5.02 5.12
C TYR A 131 -0.37 4.91 4.11
N ALA A 132 -0.72 6.02 3.46
CA ALA A 132 -1.77 6.04 2.47
C ALA A 132 -1.43 5.18 1.23
N ALA A 133 -0.18 5.19 0.77
CA ALA A 133 0.27 4.35 -0.35
C ALA A 133 0.13 2.84 -0.04
N ILE A 134 0.53 2.41 1.16
CA ILE A 134 0.39 1.03 1.64
C ILE A 134 -1.10 0.64 1.70
N THR A 135 -1.92 1.49 2.31
CA THR A 135 -3.35 1.24 2.51
C THR A 135 -4.09 1.20 1.17
N LEU A 136 -3.75 2.10 0.25
CA LEU A 136 -4.34 2.15 -1.08
C LEU A 136 -4.09 0.86 -1.87
N GLN A 137 -2.85 0.36 -1.86
CA GLN A 137 -2.52 -0.90 -2.52
C GLN A 137 -3.33 -2.08 -1.96
N LYS A 138 -3.49 -2.14 -0.63
CA LYS A 138 -4.32 -3.15 0.00
C LYS A 138 -5.77 -3.05 -0.50
N ASN A 139 -6.34 -1.86 -0.49
CA ASN A 139 -7.74 -1.63 -0.90
C ASN A 139 -8.00 -2.02 -2.36
N ILE A 140 -7.11 -1.61 -3.29
CA ILE A 140 -7.22 -1.94 -4.72
C ILE A 140 -7.19 -3.46 -4.93
N ARG A 141 -6.31 -4.15 -4.21
CA ARG A 141 -6.22 -5.60 -4.29
C ARG A 141 -7.48 -6.28 -3.78
N ASP A 142 -7.97 -5.90 -2.61
CA ASP A 142 -9.13 -6.50 -1.99
C ASP A 142 -10.36 -6.38 -2.91
N ILE A 143 -10.53 -5.23 -3.56
CA ILE A 143 -11.57 -5.03 -4.59
C ILE A 143 -11.35 -5.95 -5.78
N SER A 144 -10.13 -6.06 -6.31
CA SER A 144 -9.86 -6.87 -7.50
C SER A 144 -10.06 -8.37 -7.27
N LEU A 145 -9.78 -8.87 -6.07
CA LEU A 145 -10.00 -10.26 -5.70
C LEU A 145 -11.50 -10.57 -5.60
N LEU A 146 -12.28 -9.68 -4.98
CA LEU A 146 -13.72 -9.83 -4.87
C LEU A 146 -14.41 -9.78 -6.23
N ASP A 147 -13.97 -8.91 -7.14
CA ASP A 147 -14.51 -8.83 -8.50
C ASP A 147 -14.20 -10.09 -9.33
N ARG A 148 -13.04 -10.72 -9.14
CA ARG A 148 -12.70 -12.00 -9.77
C ARG A 148 -13.56 -13.14 -9.25
N SER A 149 -13.72 -13.23 -7.93
CA SER A 149 -14.54 -14.27 -7.29
C SER A 149 -16.01 -14.16 -7.70
N GLY A 150 -16.54 -12.94 -7.82
CA GLY A 150 -17.91 -12.71 -8.31
C GLY A 150 -18.11 -13.14 -9.76
N ARG A 151 -17.12 -12.90 -10.63
CA ARG A 151 -17.17 -13.31 -12.04
C ARG A 151 -17.12 -14.83 -12.22
N SER A 152 -16.27 -15.51 -11.45
CA SER A 152 -16.18 -16.97 -11.50
C SER A 152 -17.47 -17.65 -11.02
N GLY A 153 -18.12 -17.12 -9.98
CA GLY A 153 -19.42 -17.63 -9.50
C GLY A 153 -20.53 -17.48 -10.54
N SER A 154 -20.60 -16.35 -11.26
CA SER A 154 -21.63 -16.15 -12.28
C SER A 154 -21.43 -17.00 -13.54
N ALA A 155 -20.18 -17.31 -13.89
CA ALA A 155 -19.85 -18.19 -15.01
C ALA A 155 -20.25 -19.64 -14.75
N LEU A 156 -20.11 -20.12 -13.52
CA LEU A 156 -20.54 -21.48 -13.13
C LEU A 156 -22.07 -21.62 -13.12
N ASP A 157 -22.78 -20.59 -12.65
CA ASP A 157 -24.26 -20.56 -12.62
C ASP A 157 -24.88 -20.52 -14.03
N SER A 158 -24.21 -19.88 -14.98
CA SER A 158 -24.67 -19.86 -16.39
C SER A 158 -24.48 -21.20 -17.10
N THR A 159 -23.41 -21.94 -16.78
CA THR A 159 -23.12 -23.24 -17.39
C THR A 159 -24.10 -24.33 -16.92
N ASP A 160 -24.58 -24.23 -15.68
CA ASP A 160 -25.55 -25.19 -15.10
C ASP A 160 -26.97 -24.99 -15.67
N LYS A 161 -27.31 -23.73 -16.04
CA LYS A 161 -28.60 -23.39 -16.68
C LYS A 161 -28.72 -23.80 -18.14
N ASP A 162 -27.62 -23.95 -18.86
CA ASP A 162 -27.62 -24.37 -20.27
C ASP A 162 -27.59 -25.88 -20.44
N SER A 163 -27.52 -26.66 -19.35
CA SER A 163 -27.49 -28.12 -19.33
C SER A 163 -28.82 -28.81 -18.97
N ASP A 164 -29.85 -28.04 -18.64
CA ASP A 164 -31.24 -28.51 -18.43
C ASP A 164 -32.16 -28.15 -19.64
#